data_ec86c0843ade9c723716889dabab5fcb
#
_entry.id   ec86c0843ade9c723716889dabab5fcb
#
_cell.length_a   1.000
_cell.length_b   1.000
_cell.length_c   1.000
_cell.angle_alpha   90.00
_cell.angle_beta   90.00
_cell.angle_gamma   90.00
#
_symmetry.space_group_name_H-M   'P 1'
#
loop_
_entity.id
_entity.type
_entity.pdbx_description
1 polymer ?
#
loop_
_entity_poly.entity_id
_entity_poly.type
_entity_poly.pdbx_seq_one_letter_code
_entity_poly.pdbx_strand_id
1 'polypeptide(L)'
;MRLLQTALTFDDVLLVPAYSEILPRDTQLQTQLTRGLSLNIPMVSAAMDTVTEAKLAIALAQEGGVGFIHKNMTADQQAAEVAKVKRHESGVVSEPITIGPEMLVGDVIALAREHRISGLPVVAEDGTVLGMV
;
A
#
# COMPACT_ATOMS: atom_id res chain seq x y z
N MET A 1 17.78 1.76 -40.36
CA MET A 1 17.71 1.67 -38.89
C MET A 1 18.91 2.41 -38.33
N ARG A 2 18.73 3.35 -37.40
CA ARG A 2 19.81 4.13 -36.78
C ARG A 2 19.99 3.64 -35.35
N LEU A 3 21.19 3.10 -35.03
CA LEU A 3 21.55 2.78 -33.65
C LEU A 3 21.90 4.09 -32.93
N LEU A 4 21.18 4.38 -31.84
CA LEU A 4 21.41 5.59 -31.02
C LEU A 4 22.36 5.29 -29.87
N GLN A 5 22.28 4.10 -29.30
CA GLN A 5 23.03 3.69 -28.12
C GLN A 5 23.09 2.17 -28.02
N THR A 6 24.18 1.66 -27.45
CA THR A 6 24.30 0.27 -27.01
C THR A 6 23.92 0.19 -25.53
N ALA A 7 23.03 -0.72 -25.16
CA ALA A 7 22.67 -1.02 -23.78
C ALA A 7 22.89 -2.51 -23.51
N LEU A 8 23.21 -2.85 -22.26
CA LEU A 8 23.45 -4.22 -21.81
C LEU A 8 22.28 -4.67 -20.92
N THR A 9 21.96 -5.95 -20.97
CA THR A 9 21.00 -6.61 -20.06
C THR A 9 21.76 -7.50 -19.07
N PHE A 10 21.08 -7.97 -18.03
CA PHE A 10 21.69 -8.92 -17.10
C PHE A 10 21.94 -10.31 -17.72
N ASP A 11 21.36 -10.59 -18.89
CA ASP A 11 21.70 -11.79 -19.66
C ASP A 11 23.08 -11.67 -20.35
N ASP A 12 23.55 -10.44 -20.57
CA ASP A 12 24.82 -10.16 -21.25
C ASP A 12 25.99 -9.93 -20.28
N VAL A 13 25.69 -9.61 -19.00
CA VAL A 13 26.72 -9.18 -18.04
C VAL A 13 26.53 -9.80 -16.67
N LEU A 14 27.63 -9.95 -15.94
CA LEU A 14 27.63 -10.34 -14.52
C LEU A 14 28.29 -9.24 -13.69
N LEU A 15 27.86 -9.13 -12.43
CA LEU A 15 28.53 -8.28 -11.47
C LEU A 15 29.88 -8.92 -11.08
N VAL A 16 30.95 -8.14 -11.10
CA VAL A 16 32.26 -8.59 -10.65
C VAL A 16 32.26 -8.65 -9.13
N PRO A 17 32.53 -9.82 -8.51
CA PRO A 17 32.65 -9.92 -7.06
C PRO A 17 33.74 -8.99 -6.52
N ALA A 18 33.48 -8.34 -5.39
CA ALA A 18 34.45 -7.52 -4.68
C ALA A 18 34.69 -8.12 -3.28
N TYR A 19 35.82 -7.71 -2.69
CA TYR A 19 36.10 -8.08 -1.30
C TYR A 19 35.04 -7.52 -0.33
N SER A 20 34.57 -8.33 0.61
CA SER A 20 33.61 -7.94 1.63
C SER A 20 33.91 -8.61 2.97
N GLU A 21 33.80 -7.85 4.04
CA GLU A 21 33.90 -8.33 5.43
C GLU A 21 32.52 -8.38 6.12
N ILE A 22 31.44 -8.06 5.36
CA ILE A 22 30.08 -7.96 5.89
C ILE A 22 29.37 -9.32 5.72
N LEU A 23 28.78 -9.83 6.80
CA LEU A 23 27.91 -11.00 6.72
C LEU A 23 26.56 -10.64 6.07
N PRO A 24 25.91 -11.58 5.38
CA PRO A 24 24.60 -11.32 4.73
C PRO A 24 23.55 -10.72 5.67
N ARG A 25 23.50 -11.13 6.93
CA ARG A 25 22.57 -10.63 7.95
C ARG A 25 22.84 -9.18 8.37
N ASP A 26 24.06 -8.69 8.16
CA ASP A 26 24.50 -7.35 8.57
C ASP A 26 24.44 -6.36 7.37
N THR A 27 23.93 -6.84 6.23
CA THR A 27 23.80 -6.02 5.02
C THR A 27 22.71 -4.98 5.18
N GLN A 28 23.03 -3.72 4.90
CA GLN A 28 22.06 -2.63 4.86
C GLN A 28 21.44 -2.54 3.48
N LEU A 29 20.12 -2.77 3.40
CA LEU A 29 19.36 -2.75 2.14
C LEU A 29 18.68 -1.41 1.88
N GLN A 30 18.74 -0.48 2.84
CA GLN A 30 18.13 0.83 2.72
C GLN A 30 18.64 1.55 1.48
N THR A 31 17.74 2.07 0.68
CA THR A 31 18.05 2.76 -0.57
C THR A 31 17.19 4.00 -0.74
N GLN A 32 17.72 4.96 -1.50
CA GLN A 32 17.00 6.20 -1.78
C GLN A 32 16.34 6.10 -3.17
N LEU A 33 15.00 6.12 -3.20
CA LEU A 33 14.24 6.08 -4.44
C LEU A 33 14.18 7.45 -5.11
N THR A 34 13.96 8.48 -4.32
CA THR A 34 13.95 9.89 -4.76
C THR A 34 14.63 10.76 -3.72
N ARG A 35 14.78 12.06 -4.00
CA ARG A 35 15.39 13.03 -3.06
C ARG A 35 14.71 13.06 -1.69
N GLY A 36 13.41 12.75 -1.63
CA GLY A 36 12.60 12.80 -0.39
C GLY A 36 12.01 11.45 0.03
N LEU A 37 12.37 10.34 -0.65
CA LEU A 37 11.80 9.03 -0.36
C LEU A 37 12.89 7.97 -0.29
N SER A 38 13.04 7.36 0.87
CA SER A 38 13.91 6.20 1.11
C SER A 38 13.07 4.94 1.28
N LEU A 39 13.60 3.82 0.84
CA LEU A 39 13.01 2.49 1.03
C LEU A 39 13.90 1.68 1.98
N ASN A 40 13.30 0.81 2.78
CA ASN A 40 14.04 -0.10 3.66
C ASN A 40 14.61 -1.29 2.88
N ILE A 41 13.96 -1.69 1.79
CA ILE A 41 14.47 -2.66 0.82
C ILE A 41 14.37 -2.09 -0.60
N PRO A 42 15.33 -2.40 -1.51
CA PRO A 42 15.35 -1.85 -2.85
C PRO A 42 14.37 -2.58 -3.79
N MET A 43 13.10 -2.72 -3.36
CA MET A 43 12.07 -3.40 -4.14
C MET A 43 10.95 -2.45 -4.51
N VAL A 44 10.62 -2.46 -5.81
CA VAL A 44 9.57 -1.63 -6.41
C VAL A 44 8.75 -2.51 -7.34
N SER A 45 7.42 -2.47 -7.24
CA SER A 45 6.59 -3.20 -8.19
C SER A 45 6.28 -2.36 -9.44
N ALA A 46 6.16 -3.04 -10.56
CA ALA A 46 5.79 -2.41 -11.83
C ALA A 46 4.32 -2.00 -11.84
N ALA A 47 4.02 -0.85 -12.45
CA ALA A 47 2.65 -0.35 -12.64
C ALA A 47 1.95 -1.11 -13.79
N MET A 48 1.83 -2.40 -13.65
CA MET A 48 1.23 -3.30 -14.65
C MET A 48 -0.15 -3.76 -14.19
N ASP A 49 -1.08 -3.83 -15.14
CA ASP A 49 -2.40 -4.40 -14.94
C ASP A 49 -2.30 -5.84 -14.40
N THR A 50 -3.20 -6.19 -13.49
CA THR A 50 -3.23 -7.48 -12.78
C THR A 50 -1.98 -7.83 -11.94
N VAL A 51 -0.96 -6.98 -11.93
CA VAL A 51 0.26 -7.16 -11.13
C VAL A 51 0.20 -6.29 -9.88
N THR A 52 0.13 -4.96 -10.03
CA THR A 52 0.16 -4.05 -8.88
C THR A 52 -1.17 -3.35 -8.66
N GLU A 53 -1.94 -3.92 -7.76
CA GLU A 53 -3.13 -3.35 -7.13
C GLU A 53 -2.89 -3.21 -5.62
N ALA A 54 -3.91 -2.82 -4.85
CA ALA A 54 -3.77 -2.58 -3.42
C ALA A 54 -3.11 -3.75 -2.67
N LYS A 55 -3.45 -5.00 -2.99
CA LYS A 55 -2.95 -6.19 -2.30
C LYS A 55 -1.42 -6.31 -2.38
N LEU A 56 -0.83 -6.18 -3.57
CA LEU A 56 0.62 -6.25 -3.75
C LEU A 56 1.30 -5.00 -3.19
N ALA A 57 0.69 -3.82 -3.37
CA ALA A 57 1.23 -2.58 -2.83
C ALA A 57 1.32 -2.61 -1.29
N ILE A 58 0.31 -3.16 -0.60
CA ILE A 58 0.32 -3.40 0.84
C ILE A 58 1.45 -4.36 1.23
N ALA A 59 1.55 -5.52 0.57
CA ALA A 59 2.57 -6.50 0.88
C ALA A 59 3.99 -5.93 0.73
N LEU A 60 4.26 -5.17 -0.35
CA LEU A 60 5.54 -4.51 -0.53
C LEU A 60 5.83 -3.43 0.51
N ALA A 61 4.82 -2.64 0.87
CA ALA A 61 4.96 -1.62 1.91
C ALA A 61 5.32 -2.24 3.27
N GLN A 62 4.70 -3.37 3.64
CA GLN A 62 5.01 -4.11 4.86
C GLN A 62 6.45 -4.61 4.93
N GLU A 63 7.02 -4.97 3.77
CA GLU A 63 8.42 -5.39 3.66
C GLU A 63 9.40 -4.21 3.53
N GLY A 64 8.89 -2.98 3.41
CA GLY A 64 9.70 -1.76 3.29
C GLY A 64 10.04 -1.34 1.86
N GLY A 65 9.37 -1.92 0.87
CA GLY A 65 9.40 -1.52 -0.53
C GLY A 65 8.27 -0.56 -0.90
N VAL A 66 8.00 -0.38 -2.19
CA VAL A 66 6.90 0.46 -2.69
C VAL A 66 6.21 -0.15 -3.90
N GLY A 67 4.88 -0.05 -3.93
CA GLY A 67 4.06 -0.46 -5.06
C GLY A 67 3.57 0.73 -5.88
N PHE A 68 3.61 0.59 -7.21
CA PHE A 68 3.00 1.54 -8.14
C PHE A 68 1.73 0.95 -8.73
N ILE A 69 0.59 1.47 -8.30
CA ILE A 69 -0.72 1.01 -8.81
C ILE A 69 -0.87 1.42 -10.28
N HIS A 70 -1.28 0.45 -11.12
CA HIS A 70 -1.42 0.66 -12.56
C HIS A 70 -2.56 1.62 -12.90
N LYS A 71 -2.53 2.15 -14.13
CA LYS A 71 -3.50 3.12 -14.64
C LYS A 71 -4.64 2.53 -15.48
N ASN A 72 -4.66 1.21 -15.70
CA ASN A 72 -5.69 0.56 -16.52
C ASN A 72 -7.01 0.38 -15.75
N MET A 73 -7.53 1.50 -15.24
CA MET A 73 -8.78 1.61 -14.50
C MET A 73 -9.24 3.08 -14.52
N THR A 74 -10.48 3.35 -14.09
CA THR A 74 -10.94 4.73 -13.98
C THR A 74 -10.21 5.45 -12.82
N ALA A 75 -10.21 6.79 -12.85
CA ALA A 75 -9.59 7.59 -11.79
C ALA A 75 -10.15 7.25 -10.40
N ASP A 76 -11.48 7.05 -10.31
CA ASP A 76 -12.15 6.69 -9.05
C ASP A 76 -11.75 5.30 -8.55
N GLN A 77 -11.62 4.33 -9.46
CA GLN A 77 -11.14 3.00 -9.13
C GLN A 77 -9.69 3.04 -8.63
N GLN A 78 -8.81 3.80 -9.29
CA GLN A 78 -7.43 3.94 -8.86
C GLN A 78 -7.34 4.63 -7.49
N ALA A 79 -8.12 5.68 -7.27
CA ALA A 79 -8.22 6.34 -5.98
C ALA A 79 -8.70 5.40 -4.87
N ALA A 80 -9.68 4.52 -5.17
CA ALA A 80 -10.14 3.50 -4.24
C ALA A 80 -9.05 2.48 -3.89
N GLU A 81 -8.25 2.03 -4.87
CA GLU A 81 -7.10 1.15 -4.62
C GLU A 81 -6.04 1.83 -3.72
N VAL A 82 -5.69 3.08 -4.01
CA VAL A 82 -4.78 3.88 -3.17
C VAL A 82 -5.34 4.04 -1.75
N ALA A 83 -6.63 4.32 -1.62
CA ALA A 83 -7.28 4.46 -0.31
C ALA A 83 -7.21 3.16 0.52
N LYS A 84 -7.34 1.99 -0.12
CA LYS A 84 -7.15 0.68 0.56
C LYS A 84 -5.74 0.55 1.15
N VAL A 85 -4.71 0.91 0.37
CA VAL A 85 -3.31 0.87 0.83
C VAL A 85 -3.12 1.81 2.01
N LYS A 86 -3.58 3.05 1.90
CA LYS A 86 -3.41 4.07 2.95
C LYS A 86 -4.14 3.73 4.25
N ARG A 87 -5.32 3.15 4.17
CA ARG A 87 -6.04 2.65 5.35
C ARG A 87 -5.29 1.52 6.05
N HIS A 88 -4.65 0.63 5.30
CA HIS A 88 -3.89 -0.48 5.87
C HIS A 88 -2.63 0.01 6.60
N GLU A 89 -1.95 1.00 6.03
CA GLU A 89 -0.67 1.53 6.52
C GLU A 89 -0.82 2.26 7.88
N SER A 90 -1.95 2.94 8.09
CA SER A 90 -2.11 3.80 9.25
C SER A 90 -2.42 3.07 10.56
N GLY A 91 -2.96 1.84 10.51
CA GLY A 91 -3.53 1.18 11.70
C GLY A 91 -4.63 2.01 12.38
N VAL A 92 -4.84 3.23 11.91
CA VAL A 92 -5.82 4.20 12.38
C VAL A 92 -6.73 4.57 11.23
N VAL A 93 -8.03 4.37 11.41
CA VAL A 93 -9.03 4.80 10.44
C VAL A 93 -9.31 6.28 10.71
N SER A 94 -8.75 7.17 9.89
CA SER A 94 -8.89 8.63 10.06
C SER A 94 -10.33 9.11 9.86
N GLU A 95 -11.11 8.41 9.04
CA GLU A 95 -12.53 8.68 8.78
C GLU A 95 -13.32 7.39 8.97
N PRO A 96 -13.62 6.97 10.20
CA PRO A 96 -14.39 5.75 10.46
C PRO A 96 -15.84 5.95 9.99
N ILE A 97 -16.44 4.88 9.50
CA ILE A 97 -17.89 4.85 9.33
C ILE A 97 -18.48 4.77 10.71
N THR A 98 -19.25 5.79 11.08
CA THR A 98 -19.88 5.92 12.39
C THR A 98 -21.39 5.70 12.28
N ILE A 99 -22.01 5.31 13.38
CA ILE A 99 -23.45 5.15 13.50
C ILE A 99 -24.00 5.99 14.65
N GLY A 100 -25.26 6.38 14.52
CA GLY A 100 -25.97 7.03 15.62
C GLY A 100 -26.54 6.01 16.63
N PRO A 101 -26.82 6.42 17.87
CA PRO A 101 -27.33 5.53 18.92
C PRO A 101 -28.74 4.96 18.62
N GLU A 102 -29.49 5.63 17.76
CA GLU A 102 -30.85 5.24 17.38
C GLU A 102 -30.92 4.31 16.14
N MET A 103 -29.76 3.98 15.54
CA MET A 103 -29.72 3.11 14.36
C MET A 103 -30.16 1.69 14.72
N LEU A 104 -31.03 1.11 13.91
CA LEU A 104 -31.53 -0.25 14.15
C LEU A 104 -30.43 -1.29 13.94
N VAL A 105 -30.36 -2.31 14.76
CA VAL A 105 -29.34 -3.38 14.69
C VAL A 105 -29.31 -4.05 13.31
N GLY A 106 -30.47 -4.20 12.65
CA GLY A 106 -30.54 -4.73 11.29
C GLY A 106 -29.76 -3.88 10.27
N ASP A 107 -29.88 -2.55 10.37
CA ASP A 107 -29.19 -1.60 9.48
C ASP A 107 -27.69 -1.55 9.79
N VAL A 108 -27.32 -1.66 11.07
CA VAL A 108 -25.91 -1.77 11.49
C VAL A 108 -25.26 -3.00 10.88
N ILE A 109 -25.92 -4.16 10.93
CA ILE A 109 -25.42 -5.40 10.32
C ILE A 109 -25.31 -5.28 8.81
N ALA A 110 -26.29 -4.65 8.15
CA ALA A 110 -26.26 -4.43 6.71
C ALA A 110 -25.07 -3.53 6.33
N LEU A 111 -24.88 -2.42 7.03
CA LEU A 111 -23.75 -1.48 6.83
C LEU A 111 -22.39 -2.14 7.07
N ALA A 112 -22.25 -2.93 8.13
CA ALA A 112 -21.02 -3.67 8.43
C ALA A 112 -20.67 -4.67 7.33
N ARG A 113 -21.65 -5.37 6.75
CA ARG A 113 -21.47 -6.31 5.65
C ARG A 113 -21.10 -5.60 4.34
N GLU A 114 -21.78 -4.50 4.02
CA GLU A 114 -21.51 -3.70 2.81
C GLU A 114 -20.06 -3.19 2.79
N HIS A 115 -19.61 -2.65 3.92
CA HIS A 115 -18.27 -2.08 4.05
C HIS A 115 -17.20 -3.07 4.53
N ARG A 116 -17.58 -4.32 4.83
CA ARG A 116 -16.67 -5.38 5.32
C ARG A 116 -15.87 -4.96 6.56
N ILE A 117 -16.57 -4.35 7.52
CA ILE A 117 -15.99 -3.89 8.79
C ILE A 117 -16.62 -4.68 9.94
N SER A 118 -15.82 -4.90 11.00
CA SER A 118 -16.24 -5.71 12.15
C SER A 118 -16.57 -4.88 13.39
N GLY A 119 -16.39 -3.57 13.35
CA GLY A 119 -16.70 -2.67 14.45
C GLY A 119 -17.06 -1.28 13.95
N LEU A 120 -18.09 -0.69 14.53
CA LEU A 120 -18.60 0.62 14.19
C LEU A 120 -18.66 1.50 15.43
N PRO A 121 -17.95 2.67 15.44
CA PRO A 121 -18.12 3.64 16.52
C PRO A 121 -19.53 4.21 16.55
N VAL A 122 -20.14 4.24 17.72
CA VAL A 122 -21.41 4.93 17.98
C VAL A 122 -21.10 6.35 18.41
N VAL A 123 -21.63 7.33 17.68
CA VAL A 123 -21.40 8.75 17.96
C VAL A 123 -22.71 9.50 18.20
N ALA A 124 -22.69 10.45 19.11
CA ALA A 124 -23.77 11.40 19.33
C ALA A 124 -23.80 12.47 18.22
N GLU A 125 -24.86 13.28 18.15
CA GLU A 125 -25.01 14.36 17.16
C GLU A 125 -23.89 15.41 17.22
N ASP A 126 -23.27 15.60 18.38
CA ASP A 126 -22.14 16.50 18.59
C ASP A 126 -20.77 15.90 18.21
N GLY A 127 -20.76 14.66 17.70
CA GLY A 127 -19.55 13.93 17.34
C GLY A 127 -18.85 13.21 18.52
N THR A 128 -19.42 13.25 19.73
CA THR A 128 -18.87 12.53 20.88
C THR A 128 -19.04 11.03 20.72
N VAL A 129 -17.95 10.26 20.92
CA VAL A 129 -17.97 8.80 20.86
C VAL A 129 -18.66 8.25 22.11
N LEU A 130 -19.77 7.54 21.93
CA LEU A 130 -20.56 6.91 22.99
C LEU A 130 -20.13 5.48 23.29
N GLY A 131 -19.61 4.78 22.27
CA GLY A 131 -19.21 3.38 22.37
C GLY A 131 -18.86 2.78 21.02
N MET A 132 -18.81 1.45 20.98
CA MET A 132 -18.52 0.67 19.76
C MET A 132 -19.44 -0.56 19.72
N VAL A 133 -19.92 -0.89 18.54
CA VAL A 133 -20.69 -2.09 18.24
C VAL A 133 -19.93 -2.97 17.28
#